data_09dbed5bf883b486533cf94e15cbab25
#
_entry.id   09dbed5bf883b486533cf94e15cbab25
#
_cell.length_a   1.000
_cell.length_b   1.000
_cell.length_c   1.000
_cell.angle_alpha   90.00
_cell.angle_beta   90.00
_cell.angle_gamma   90.00
#
_symmetry.space_group_name_H-M   'P 1'
#
loop_
_entity.id
_entity.type
_entity.pdbx_description
1 polymer ?
#
loop_
_entity_poly.entity_id
_entity_poly.type
_entity_poly.pdbx_seq_one_letter_code
_entity_poly.pdbx_strand_id
1 'polypeptide(L)'
;MSESTYSLFQLGKAHLERGMAAQATVALEKAKKREPDKASIREALGIAYFRIRNWDAAESEFRAVLELAPTDDYAHYALGRALEQQGRAAEANGHYKLASTMRPDAEHYAERIRDLD
;
A
#
# COMPACT_ATOMS: atom_id res chain seq x y z
N MET A 1 -18.30 -18.22 -16.93
CA MET A 1 -16.94 -18.60 -16.52
C MET A 1 -16.50 -17.74 -15.36
N SER A 2 -16.03 -18.34 -14.27
CA SER A 2 -15.57 -17.57 -13.14
C SER A 2 -14.14 -17.06 -13.40
N GLU A 3 -13.89 -15.79 -13.08
CA GLU A 3 -12.56 -15.21 -13.14
C GLU A 3 -11.72 -15.80 -12.01
N SER A 4 -10.46 -16.15 -12.29
CA SER A 4 -9.56 -16.62 -11.24
C SER A 4 -9.03 -15.43 -10.45
N THR A 5 -8.56 -15.71 -9.22
CA THR A 5 -7.88 -14.68 -8.42
C THR A 5 -6.69 -14.12 -9.18
N TYR A 6 -5.92 -15.00 -9.84
CA TYR A 6 -4.77 -14.57 -10.63
C TYR A 6 -5.17 -13.61 -11.75
N SER A 7 -6.23 -13.95 -12.51
CA SER A 7 -6.71 -13.08 -13.60
C SER A 7 -7.15 -11.72 -13.09
N LEU A 8 -7.87 -11.70 -11.97
CA LEU A 8 -8.32 -10.45 -11.35
C LEU A 8 -7.14 -9.60 -10.88
N PHE A 9 -6.13 -10.25 -10.29
CA PHE A 9 -4.93 -9.56 -9.83
C PHE A 9 -4.17 -8.96 -11.02
N GLN A 10 -3.98 -9.74 -12.10
CA GLN A 10 -3.31 -9.25 -13.30
C GLN A 10 -4.07 -8.10 -13.96
N LEU A 11 -5.38 -8.18 -13.99
CA LEU A 11 -6.21 -7.09 -14.51
C LEU A 11 -6.04 -5.81 -13.69
N GLY A 12 -6.05 -5.94 -12.37
CA GLY A 12 -5.82 -4.80 -11.47
C GLY A 12 -4.48 -4.16 -11.68
N LYS A 13 -3.42 -4.98 -11.79
CA LYS A 13 -2.06 -4.48 -12.06
C LYS A 13 -1.98 -3.77 -13.41
N ALA A 14 -2.61 -4.34 -14.43
CA ALA A 14 -2.64 -3.72 -15.76
C ALA A 14 -3.33 -2.35 -15.71
N HIS A 15 -4.43 -2.24 -14.99
CA HIS A 15 -5.10 -0.95 -14.78
C HIS A 15 -4.19 0.06 -14.09
N LEU A 16 -3.44 -0.37 -13.06
CA LEU A 16 -2.49 0.50 -12.37
C LEU A 16 -1.41 1.01 -13.32
N GLU A 17 -0.86 0.13 -14.15
CA GLU A 17 0.16 0.49 -15.13
C GLU A 17 -0.33 1.51 -16.13
N ARG A 18 -1.62 1.49 -16.45
CA ARG A 18 -2.26 2.42 -17.40
C ARG A 18 -2.77 3.71 -16.71
N GLY A 19 -2.50 3.88 -15.43
CA GLY A 19 -2.99 5.04 -14.69
C GLY A 19 -4.48 5.01 -14.40
N MET A 20 -5.10 3.83 -14.44
CA MET A 20 -6.53 3.64 -14.23
C MET A 20 -6.77 3.07 -12.82
N ALA A 21 -6.39 3.83 -11.80
CA ALA A 21 -6.40 3.35 -10.43
C ALA A 21 -7.81 3.03 -9.92
N ALA A 22 -8.81 3.81 -10.31
CA ALA A 22 -10.19 3.54 -9.90
C ALA A 22 -10.67 2.19 -10.42
N GLN A 23 -10.38 1.88 -11.68
CA GLN A 23 -10.72 0.58 -12.27
C GLN A 23 -9.95 -0.55 -11.60
N ALA A 24 -8.69 -0.27 -11.22
CA ALA A 24 -7.87 -1.25 -10.52
C ALA A 24 -8.52 -1.66 -9.20
N THR A 25 -9.13 -0.73 -8.44
CA THR A 25 -9.77 -1.09 -7.17
C THR A 25 -10.90 -2.09 -7.36
N VAL A 26 -11.65 -2.00 -8.46
CA VAL A 26 -12.75 -2.92 -8.72
C VAL A 26 -12.23 -4.36 -8.87
N ALA A 27 -11.23 -4.55 -9.73
CA ALA A 27 -10.66 -5.88 -9.96
C ALA A 27 -9.95 -6.41 -8.69
N LEU A 28 -9.19 -5.55 -8.01
CA LEU A 28 -8.41 -5.95 -6.85
C LEU A 28 -9.29 -6.25 -5.63
N GLU A 29 -10.42 -5.55 -5.45
CA GLU A 29 -11.38 -5.88 -4.41
C GLU A 29 -11.99 -7.27 -4.62
N LYS A 30 -12.27 -7.63 -5.87
CA LYS A 30 -12.75 -8.98 -6.19
C LYS A 30 -11.69 -10.03 -5.87
N ALA A 31 -10.43 -9.75 -6.22
CA ALA A 31 -9.33 -10.65 -5.92
C ALA A 31 -9.16 -10.83 -4.40
N LYS A 32 -9.25 -9.74 -3.64
CA LYS A 32 -9.15 -9.75 -2.18
C LYS A 32 -10.25 -10.60 -1.55
N LYS A 33 -11.46 -10.52 -2.07
CA LYS A 33 -12.57 -11.33 -1.57
C LYS A 33 -12.27 -12.81 -1.67
N ARG A 34 -11.59 -13.22 -2.72
CA ARG A 34 -11.26 -14.63 -2.95
C ARG A 34 -10.07 -15.09 -2.11
N GLU A 35 -9.07 -14.23 -1.95
CA GLU A 35 -7.85 -14.55 -1.19
C GLU A 35 -7.45 -13.36 -0.31
N PRO A 36 -8.14 -13.19 0.83
CA PRO A 36 -7.95 -12.01 1.68
C PRO A 36 -6.57 -11.93 2.35
N ASP A 37 -5.86 -13.07 2.43
CA ASP A 37 -4.56 -13.14 3.10
C ASP A 37 -3.38 -13.09 2.13
N LYS A 38 -3.61 -12.64 0.89
CA LYS A 38 -2.54 -12.52 -0.09
C LYS A 38 -1.96 -11.10 -0.06
N ALA A 39 -0.75 -10.99 0.48
CA ALA A 39 -0.10 -9.69 0.69
C ALA A 39 0.06 -8.89 -0.61
N SER A 40 0.36 -9.55 -1.73
CA SER A 40 0.53 -8.87 -3.02
C SER A 40 -0.75 -8.18 -3.50
N ILE A 41 -1.91 -8.79 -3.25
CA ILE A 41 -3.20 -8.20 -3.59
C ILE A 41 -3.48 -6.99 -2.70
N ARG A 42 -3.23 -7.13 -1.40
CA ARG A 42 -3.41 -6.02 -0.45
C ARG A 42 -2.52 -4.83 -0.78
N GLU A 43 -1.27 -5.10 -1.14
CA GLU A 43 -0.33 -4.05 -1.52
C GLU A 43 -0.80 -3.31 -2.78
N ALA A 44 -1.15 -4.05 -3.82
CA ALA A 44 -1.65 -3.45 -5.06
C ALA A 44 -2.91 -2.60 -4.81
N LEU A 45 -3.79 -3.10 -3.96
CA LEU A 45 -5.02 -2.38 -3.62
C LEU A 45 -4.72 -1.11 -2.82
N GLY A 46 -3.77 -1.17 -1.88
CA GLY A 46 -3.32 0.01 -1.15
C GLY A 46 -2.77 1.08 -2.09
N ILE A 47 -1.96 0.67 -3.07
CA ILE A 47 -1.42 1.58 -4.08
C ILE A 47 -2.56 2.23 -4.89
N ALA A 48 -3.53 1.43 -5.32
CA ALA A 48 -4.66 1.92 -6.10
C ALA A 48 -5.47 2.95 -5.31
N TYR A 49 -5.78 2.64 -4.05
CA TYR A 49 -6.50 3.57 -3.19
C TYR A 49 -5.69 4.85 -2.94
N PHE A 50 -4.39 4.73 -2.75
CA PHE A 50 -3.53 5.90 -2.57
C PHE A 50 -3.62 6.82 -3.80
N ARG A 51 -3.57 6.26 -4.99
CA ARG A 51 -3.61 7.04 -6.23
C ARG A 51 -4.94 7.77 -6.46
N ILE A 52 -6.04 7.21 -5.98
CA ILE A 52 -7.34 7.90 -6.06
C ILE A 52 -7.63 8.73 -4.81
N ARG A 53 -6.63 8.90 -3.97
CA ARG A 53 -6.68 9.77 -2.79
C ARG A 53 -7.65 9.28 -1.71
N ASN A 54 -7.92 7.99 -1.69
CA ASN A 54 -8.68 7.37 -0.61
C ASN A 54 -7.67 6.90 0.46
N TRP A 55 -7.25 7.84 1.31
CA TRP A 55 -6.16 7.64 2.25
C TRP A 55 -6.51 6.61 3.32
N ASP A 56 -7.75 6.62 3.81
CA ASP A 56 -8.20 5.69 4.83
C ASP A 56 -8.16 4.25 4.32
N ALA A 57 -8.64 4.02 3.10
CA ALA A 57 -8.63 2.70 2.50
C ALA A 57 -7.20 2.24 2.22
N ALA A 58 -6.35 3.14 1.74
CA ALA A 58 -4.93 2.83 1.51
C ALA A 58 -4.26 2.41 2.83
N GLU A 59 -4.47 3.18 3.89
CA GLU A 59 -3.95 2.85 5.22
C GLU A 59 -4.36 1.45 5.65
N SER A 60 -5.65 1.15 5.51
CA SER A 60 -6.20 -0.14 5.92
C SER A 60 -5.53 -1.30 5.18
N GLU A 61 -5.31 -1.17 3.87
CA GLU A 61 -4.68 -2.21 3.08
C GLU A 61 -3.20 -2.37 3.44
N PHE A 62 -2.45 -1.29 3.62
CA PHE A 62 -1.04 -1.40 4.01
C PHE A 62 -0.87 -1.96 5.41
N ARG A 63 -1.78 -1.66 6.35
CA ARG A 63 -1.76 -2.30 7.66
C ARG A 63 -2.00 -3.80 7.55
N ALA A 64 -2.90 -4.21 6.65
CA ALA A 64 -3.13 -5.64 6.40
C ALA A 64 -1.89 -6.32 5.84
N VAL A 65 -1.15 -5.65 4.93
CA VAL A 65 0.13 -6.18 4.44
C VAL A 65 1.10 -6.42 5.62
N LEU A 66 1.19 -5.47 6.54
CA LEU A 66 2.11 -5.57 7.67
C LEU A 66 1.70 -6.65 8.68
N GLU A 67 0.42 -6.99 8.78
CA GLU A 67 -0.01 -8.13 9.57
C GLU A 67 0.46 -9.44 8.95
N LEU A 68 0.48 -9.50 7.62
CA LEU A 68 0.92 -10.69 6.88
C LEU A 68 2.44 -10.74 6.73
N ALA A 69 3.09 -9.61 6.61
CA ALA A 69 4.53 -9.48 6.38
C ALA A 69 5.09 -8.29 7.16
N PRO A 70 5.35 -8.44 8.46
CA PRO A 70 5.79 -7.33 9.32
C PRO A 70 7.10 -6.68 8.90
N THR A 71 7.93 -7.37 8.13
CA THR A 71 9.23 -6.86 7.68
C THR A 71 9.19 -6.31 6.26
N ASP A 72 8.02 -6.07 5.71
CA ASP A 72 7.89 -5.45 4.38
C ASP A 72 8.19 -3.96 4.50
N ASP A 73 9.41 -3.58 4.08
CA ASP A 73 9.89 -2.21 4.17
C ASP A 73 9.02 -1.25 3.35
N TYR A 74 8.64 -1.65 2.14
CA TYR A 74 7.79 -0.83 1.29
C TYR A 74 6.45 -0.54 1.95
N ALA A 75 5.85 -1.55 2.60
CA ALA A 75 4.55 -1.38 3.25
C ALA A 75 4.62 -0.36 4.40
N HIS A 76 5.71 -0.36 5.17
CA HIS A 76 5.92 0.67 6.19
C HIS A 76 6.01 2.06 5.55
N TYR A 77 6.79 2.18 4.48
CA TYR A 77 6.93 3.46 3.76
C TYR A 77 5.58 3.93 3.21
N ALA A 78 4.85 3.03 2.54
CA ALA A 78 3.57 3.36 1.93
C ALA A 78 2.51 3.72 2.98
N LEU A 79 2.51 3.01 4.11
CA LEU A 79 1.64 3.35 5.23
C LEU A 79 1.97 4.74 5.75
N GLY A 80 3.26 5.04 5.88
CA GLY A 80 3.69 6.39 6.27
C GLY A 80 3.15 7.46 5.32
N ARG A 81 3.20 7.20 4.02
CA ARG A 81 2.67 8.12 3.01
C ARG A 81 1.16 8.35 3.22
N ALA A 82 0.40 7.29 3.44
CA ALA A 82 -1.05 7.40 3.66
C ALA A 82 -1.38 8.15 4.97
N LEU A 83 -0.59 7.93 6.02
CA LEU A 83 -0.75 8.63 7.29
C LEU A 83 -0.43 10.12 7.14
N GLU A 84 0.63 10.42 6.42
CA GLU A 84 1.05 11.80 6.18
C GLU A 84 -0.05 12.60 5.48
N GLN A 85 -0.70 12.00 4.49
CA GLN A 85 -1.81 12.64 3.78
C GLN A 85 -3.01 12.91 4.69
N GLN A 86 -3.11 12.20 5.79
CA GLN A 86 -4.17 12.41 6.78
C GLN A 86 -3.77 13.39 7.89
N GLY A 87 -2.59 14.01 7.77
CA GLY A 87 -2.08 14.93 8.78
C GLY A 87 -1.49 14.26 10.01
N ARG A 88 -1.22 12.97 9.95
CA ARG A 88 -0.70 12.18 11.07
C ARG A 88 0.81 12.01 10.93
N ALA A 89 1.52 13.13 10.95
CA ALA A 89 2.95 13.19 10.64
C ALA A 89 3.83 12.42 11.65
N ALA A 90 3.50 12.48 12.93
CA ALA A 90 4.29 11.79 13.96
C ALA A 90 4.22 10.27 13.76
N GLU A 91 3.04 9.75 13.50
CA GLU A 91 2.83 8.33 13.25
C GLU A 91 3.52 7.91 11.94
N ALA A 92 3.41 8.75 10.90
CA ALA A 92 4.10 8.53 9.63
C ALA A 92 5.60 8.41 9.82
N ASN A 93 6.20 9.31 10.62
CA ASN A 93 7.64 9.27 10.92
C ASN A 93 8.06 7.92 11.51
N GLY A 94 7.24 7.35 12.39
CA GLY A 94 7.53 6.04 12.97
C GLY A 94 7.70 4.96 11.90
N HIS A 95 6.80 4.95 10.94
CA HIS A 95 6.85 3.98 9.84
C HIS A 95 7.99 4.24 8.87
N TYR A 96 8.29 5.51 8.58
CA TYR A 96 9.46 5.85 7.75
C TYR A 96 10.77 5.42 8.41
N LYS A 97 10.88 5.59 9.72
CA LYS A 97 12.07 5.15 10.46
C LYS A 97 12.23 3.63 10.40
N LEU A 98 11.13 2.89 10.54
CA LEU A 98 11.15 1.44 10.40
C LEU A 98 11.59 1.02 9.01
N ALA A 99 11.02 1.62 7.97
CA ALA A 99 11.38 1.32 6.59
C ALA A 99 12.88 1.62 6.34
N SER A 100 13.35 2.75 6.81
CA SER A 100 14.76 3.18 6.65
C SER A 100 15.71 2.24 7.38
N THR A 101 15.32 1.75 8.56
CA THR A 101 16.14 0.78 9.31
C THR A 101 16.22 -0.55 8.58
N MET A 102 15.13 -0.99 7.96
CA MET A 102 15.08 -2.24 7.20
C MET A 102 15.85 -2.15 5.88
N ARG A 103 15.82 -0.99 5.24
CA ARG A 103 16.46 -0.77 3.95
C ARG A 103 17.23 0.56 3.96
N PRO A 104 18.42 0.61 4.62
CA PRO A 104 19.20 1.85 4.68
C PRO A 104 19.66 2.33 3.31
N ASP A 105 19.78 1.43 2.34
CA ASP A 105 20.15 1.76 0.97
C ASP A 105 19.02 2.47 0.19
N ALA A 106 17.80 2.39 0.65
CA ALA A 106 16.66 3.10 0.06
C ALA A 106 16.56 4.49 0.68
N GLU A 107 17.39 5.40 0.20
CA GLU A 107 17.53 6.75 0.79
C GLU A 107 16.23 7.51 0.88
N HIS A 108 15.32 7.30 -0.06
CA HIS A 108 14.03 8.01 -0.10
C HIS A 108 13.14 7.71 1.11
N TYR A 109 13.38 6.63 1.83
CA TYR A 109 12.63 6.34 3.06
C TYR A 109 12.97 7.35 4.16
N ALA A 110 14.28 7.57 4.38
CA ALA A 110 14.73 8.50 5.41
C ALA A 110 14.40 9.95 5.05
N GLU A 111 14.41 10.28 3.77
CA GLU A 111 14.11 11.63 3.29
C GLU A 111 12.70 12.09 3.65
N ARG A 112 11.80 11.16 3.88
CA ARG A 112 10.42 11.49 4.27
C ARG A 112 10.27 11.85 5.74
N ILE A 113 11.25 11.50 6.57
CA ILE A 113 11.17 11.76 8.01
C ILE A 113 11.20 13.26 8.24
N ARG A 114 10.21 13.77 8.96
CA ARG A 114 10.05 15.21 9.19
C ARG A 114 10.46 15.59 10.60
N ASP A 115 11.03 16.78 10.73
CA ASP A 115 11.24 17.40 12.02
C ASP A 115 9.90 18.00 12.48
N LEU A 116 9.45 17.57 13.64
CA LEU A 116 8.14 17.97 14.17
C LEU A 116 8.25 18.94 15.35
N ASP A 117 9.46 19.40 15.67
CA ASP A 117 9.70 20.38 16.75
C ASP A 117 9.36 21.81 16.36
#